data_2ad5d460c677ce50b62647d3506e883d
#
_entry.id   2ad5d460c677ce50b62647d3506e883d
#
_cell.length_a   1.000
_cell.length_b   1.000
_cell.length_c   1.000
_cell.angle_alpha   90.00
_cell.angle_beta   90.00
_cell.angle_gamma   90.00
#
_symmetry.space_group_name_H-M   'P 1'
#
loop_
_entity.id
_entity.type
_entity.pdbx_description
1 polymer ?
#
loop_
_entity_poly.entity_id
_entity_poly.type
_entity_poly.pdbx_seq_one_letter_code
_entity_poly.pdbx_strand_id
1 'polypeptide(L)'
;RSGYFDRQSDYTLNNLDNDLKKMIAHCDGDEIRSSDADGGLSGNTETHVFDMVDAITRNDKGEAMSILHNLLSSGESWQRLLALLSSHFEIILMVKEMRDEGKNSNEIKESLGIHEYRILLAGRLSSRYSIERLRRILCGCFAVEKNHKSGFLDERLALELLIAGM
;
A
#
# COMPACT_ATOMS: atom_id res chain seq x y z
N ARG A 1 -2.06 18.08 1.56
CA ARG A 1 -3.46 18.36 1.98
C ARG A 1 -3.93 17.14 2.75
N SER A 2 -4.17 17.29 4.07
CA SER A 2 -4.76 16.20 4.85
C SER A 2 -6.18 15.93 4.31
N GLY A 3 -6.54 14.66 4.14
CA GLY A 3 -7.88 14.26 3.66
C GLY A 3 -9.02 14.55 4.64
N TYR A 4 -8.76 15.32 5.72
CA TYR A 4 -9.72 15.62 6.79
C TYR A 4 -11.02 16.28 6.32
N PHE A 5 -10.98 17.09 5.25
CA PHE A 5 -12.16 17.76 4.69
C PHE A 5 -12.81 16.99 3.54
N ASP A 6 -12.28 15.84 3.16
CA ASP A 6 -12.91 14.98 2.17
C ASP A 6 -13.91 14.07 2.87
N ARG A 7 -15.22 14.30 2.64
CA ARG A 7 -16.31 13.50 3.23
C ARG A 7 -16.30 12.02 2.83
N GLN A 8 -15.41 11.63 1.92
CA GLN A 8 -15.25 10.26 1.43
C GLN A 8 -13.95 9.60 1.89
N SER A 9 -13.14 10.27 2.72
CA SER A 9 -11.93 9.68 3.27
C SER A 9 -12.22 8.99 4.60
N ASP A 10 -11.64 7.81 4.80
CA ASP A 10 -11.63 7.10 6.09
C ASP A 10 -10.73 7.80 7.14
N TYR A 11 -10.29 9.02 6.86
CA TYR A 11 -9.42 9.81 7.71
C TYR A 11 -10.21 10.42 8.86
N THR A 12 -9.97 9.93 10.07
CA THR A 12 -10.68 10.30 11.28
C THR A 12 -9.96 11.40 12.08
N LEU A 13 -10.65 12.01 13.07
CA LEU A 13 -10.04 12.94 14.03
C LEU A 13 -8.85 12.30 14.78
N ASN A 14 -8.93 11.00 15.08
CA ASN A 14 -7.82 10.27 15.69
C ASN A 14 -6.60 10.20 14.78
N ASN A 15 -6.82 10.04 13.48
CA ASN A 15 -5.73 10.04 12.50
C ASN A 15 -5.08 11.43 12.45
N LEU A 16 -5.88 12.50 12.44
CA LEU A 16 -5.37 13.86 12.48
C LEU A 16 -4.56 14.16 13.76
N ASP A 17 -5.06 13.74 14.92
CA ASP A 17 -4.36 13.91 16.21
C ASP A 17 -3.01 13.16 16.22
N ASN A 18 -3.00 11.93 15.73
CA ASN A 18 -1.77 11.15 15.61
C ASN A 18 -0.77 11.77 14.63
N ASP A 19 -1.25 12.28 13.49
CA ASP A 19 -0.40 12.93 12.50
C ASP A 19 0.19 14.24 13.05
N LEU A 20 -0.61 15.03 13.76
CA LEU A 20 -0.12 16.24 14.46
C LEU A 20 0.93 15.91 15.51
N LYS A 21 0.72 14.86 16.33
CA LYS A 21 1.71 14.40 17.31
C LYS A 21 3.02 13.94 16.66
N LYS A 22 2.94 13.23 15.53
CA LYS A 22 4.13 12.83 14.76
C LYS A 22 4.87 14.04 14.21
N MET A 23 4.15 15.00 13.61
CA MET A 23 4.75 16.24 13.11
C MET A 23 5.46 17.01 14.23
N ILE A 24 4.81 17.18 15.39
CA ILE A 24 5.40 17.85 16.55
C ILE A 24 6.66 17.12 17.02
N ALA A 25 6.66 15.79 17.03
CA ALA A 25 7.80 14.98 17.45
C ALA A 25 8.98 15.04 16.44
N HIS A 26 8.73 15.35 15.18
CA HIS A 26 9.73 15.49 14.13
C HIS A 26 10.22 16.94 13.91
N CYS A 27 9.53 17.92 14.49
CA CYS A 27 9.94 19.31 14.42
C CYS A 27 11.18 19.57 15.29
N ASP A 28 12.25 20.10 14.67
CA ASP A 28 13.44 20.59 15.38
C ASP A 28 13.27 22.04 15.93
N GLY A 29 12.03 22.53 16.04
CA GLY A 29 11.74 23.90 16.47
C GLY A 29 10.27 24.14 16.84
N ASP A 30 9.92 25.39 17.17
CA ASP A 30 8.58 25.79 17.58
C ASP A 30 7.56 25.95 16.44
N GLU A 31 7.98 25.75 15.17
CA GLU A 31 7.14 25.91 13.98
C GLU A 31 7.14 24.65 13.11
N ILE A 32 5.94 24.13 12.80
CA ILE A 32 5.74 23.04 11.86
C ILE A 32 5.84 23.57 10.43
N ARG A 33 6.80 23.10 9.64
CA ARG A 33 6.99 23.48 8.24
C ARG A 33 6.31 22.50 7.30
N SER A 34 6.07 22.91 6.04
CA SER A 34 5.48 22.04 5.02
C SER A 34 6.29 20.76 4.76
N SER A 35 7.62 20.82 4.96
CA SER A 35 8.50 19.64 4.86
C SER A 35 8.24 18.61 5.96
N ASP A 36 7.78 19.04 7.12
CA ASP A 36 7.51 18.17 8.28
C ASP A 36 6.17 17.43 8.08
N ALA A 37 5.28 17.99 7.25
CA ALA A 37 4.01 17.39 6.86
C ALA A 37 4.19 16.20 5.90
N ASP A 38 5.23 16.21 5.07
CA ASP A 38 5.48 15.15 4.08
C ASP A 38 5.93 13.82 4.74
N GLY A 39 6.55 13.88 5.93
CA GLY A 39 7.00 12.70 6.68
C GLY A 39 6.01 12.16 7.72
N GLY A 40 4.94 12.93 8.06
CA GLY A 40 4.11 12.65 9.23
C GLY A 40 2.67 12.18 8.98
N LEU A 41 2.17 12.28 7.74
CA LEU A 41 0.75 12.03 7.46
C LEU A 41 0.43 10.54 7.27
N SER A 42 -0.44 9.98 8.12
CA SER A 42 -0.90 8.58 8.01
C SER A 42 -1.63 8.28 6.69
N GLY A 43 -2.23 9.28 6.04
CA GLY A 43 -2.79 9.19 4.69
C GLY A 43 -1.74 8.97 3.59
N ASN A 44 -0.46 9.20 3.91
CA ASN A 44 0.64 9.08 2.96
C ASN A 44 1.13 7.62 2.78
N THR A 45 1.04 6.78 3.83
CA THR A 45 1.53 5.39 3.77
C THR A 45 0.81 4.56 2.71
N GLU A 46 -0.52 4.65 2.62
CA GLU A 46 -1.29 3.92 1.61
C GLU A 46 -0.95 4.39 0.19
N THR A 47 -0.77 5.70 0.01
CA THR A 47 -0.33 6.30 -1.26
C THR A 47 1.06 5.80 -1.65
N HIS A 48 2.02 5.80 -0.73
CA HIS A 48 3.37 5.28 -0.99
C HIS A 48 3.40 3.79 -1.27
N VAL A 49 2.57 2.99 -0.58
CA VAL A 49 2.43 1.56 -0.91
C VAL A 49 1.84 1.39 -2.30
N PHE A 50 0.91 2.25 -2.71
CA PHE A 50 0.41 2.26 -4.07
C PHE A 50 1.50 2.57 -5.11
N ASP A 51 2.33 3.60 -4.85
CA ASP A 51 3.48 3.94 -5.70
C ASP A 51 4.48 2.78 -5.79
N MET A 52 4.70 2.08 -4.67
CA MET A 52 5.52 0.86 -4.63
C MET A 52 4.93 -0.26 -5.50
N VAL A 53 3.61 -0.48 -5.46
CA VAL A 53 2.93 -1.46 -6.33
C VAL A 53 3.03 -1.06 -7.80
N ASP A 54 2.95 0.23 -8.13
CA ASP A 54 3.14 0.70 -9.50
C ASP A 54 4.59 0.49 -9.97
N ALA A 55 5.59 0.77 -9.12
CA ALA A 55 7.00 0.50 -9.41
C ALA A 55 7.25 -1.00 -9.64
N ILE A 56 6.70 -1.89 -8.80
CA ILE A 56 6.74 -3.35 -8.98
C ILE A 56 6.12 -3.73 -10.33
N THR A 57 4.99 -3.13 -10.68
CA THR A 57 4.28 -3.40 -11.95
C THR A 57 5.10 -2.99 -13.16
N ARG A 58 5.88 -1.90 -13.05
CA ARG A 58 6.81 -1.43 -14.09
C ARG A 58 8.12 -2.22 -14.11
N ASN A 59 8.30 -3.18 -13.21
CA ASN A 59 9.53 -3.94 -12.96
C ASN A 59 10.70 -3.03 -12.53
N ASP A 60 10.40 -1.88 -11.93
CA ASP A 60 11.37 -0.97 -11.33
C ASP A 60 11.64 -1.37 -9.88
N LYS A 61 12.48 -2.40 -9.73
CA LYS A 61 12.83 -2.93 -8.41
C LYS A 61 13.61 -1.94 -7.56
N GLY A 62 14.38 -1.05 -8.19
CA GLY A 62 15.15 -0.01 -7.50
C GLY A 62 14.23 0.99 -6.79
N GLU A 63 13.25 1.51 -7.52
CA GLU A 63 12.26 2.44 -6.97
C GLU A 63 11.40 1.75 -5.90
N ALA A 64 10.91 0.54 -6.16
CA ALA A 64 10.12 -0.21 -5.18
C ALA A 64 10.86 -0.44 -3.85
N MET A 65 12.15 -0.80 -3.91
CA MET A 65 13.01 -0.96 -2.73
C MET A 65 13.26 0.37 -2.02
N SER A 66 13.48 1.45 -2.75
CA SER A 66 13.67 2.78 -2.17
C SER A 66 12.44 3.21 -1.37
N ILE A 67 11.24 3.03 -1.93
CA ILE A 67 9.98 3.33 -1.24
C ILE A 67 9.82 2.47 0.02
N LEU A 68 10.08 1.15 -0.07
CA LEU A 68 10.04 0.25 1.09
C LEU A 68 10.97 0.72 2.21
N HIS A 69 12.22 1.04 1.88
CA HIS A 69 13.21 1.47 2.87
C HIS A 69 12.84 2.80 3.52
N ASN A 70 12.28 3.74 2.76
CA ASN A 70 11.79 5.02 3.28
C ASN A 70 10.64 4.80 4.26
N LEU A 71 9.67 3.94 3.93
CA LEU A 71 8.55 3.62 4.81
C LEU A 71 9.00 2.94 6.11
N LEU A 72 9.91 1.97 6.04
CA LEU A 72 10.46 1.32 7.21
C LEU A 72 11.29 2.30 8.08
N SER A 73 12.04 3.20 7.44
CA SER A 73 12.85 4.21 8.15
C SER A 73 11.99 5.29 8.81
N SER A 74 10.82 5.58 8.27
CA SER A 74 9.82 6.47 8.90
C SER A 74 9.04 5.82 10.04
N GLY A 75 9.35 4.56 10.39
CA GLY A 75 8.76 3.85 11.51
C GLY A 75 7.48 3.07 11.18
N GLU A 76 7.15 2.90 9.90
CA GLU A 76 6.06 2.01 9.53
C GLU A 76 6.40 0.56 9.84
N SER A 77 5.43 -0.17 10.40
CA SER A 77 5.65 -1.59 10.71
C SER A 77 5.60 -2.44 9.44
N TRP A 78 6.49 -3.41 9.36
CA TRP A 78 6.54 -4.35 8.24
C TRP A 78 5.20 -5.11 8.06
N GLN A 79 4.50 -5.43 9.16
CA GLN A 79 3.19 -6.10 9.12
C GLN A 79 2.16 -5.24 8.41
N ARG A 80 2.12 -3.93 8.73
CA ARG A 80 1.23 -2.98 8.08
C ARG A 80 1.53 -2.85 6.60
N LEU A 81 2.82 -2.75 6.24
CA LEU A 81 3.25 -2.68 4.85
C LEU A 81 2.88 -3.95 4.07
N LEU A 82 3.12 -5.14 4.66
CA LEU A 82 2.73 -6.41 4.05
C LEU A 82 1.21 -6.52 3.87
N ALA A 83 0.42 -6.12 4.86
CA ALA A 83 -1.04 -6.12 4.79
C ALA A 83 -1.56 -5.19 3.70
N LEU A 84 -1.03 -3.96 3.62
CA LEU A 84 -1.39 -3.01 2.56
C LEU A 84 -1.01 -3.53 1.18
N LEU A 85 0.21 -4.06 1.04
CA LEU A 85 0.70 -4.64 -0.22
C LEU A 85 -0.19 -5.80 -0.67
N SER A 86 -0.53 -6.72 0.23
CA SER A 86 -1.44 -7.85 -0.03
C SER A 86 -2.81 -7.35 -0.46
N SER A 87 -3.40 -6.40 0.27
CA SER A 87 -4.71 -5.82 -0.05
C SER A 87 -4.74 -5.18 -1.44
N HIS A 88 -3.67 -4.47 -1.84
CA HIS A 88 -3.60 -3.91 -3.18
C HIS A 88 -3.59 -4.99 -4.27
N PHE A 89 -2.79 -6.04 -4.12
CA PHE A 89 -2.76 -7.13 -5.09
C PHE A 89 -4.04 -7.96 -5.10
N GLU A 90 -4.72 -8.13 -3.97
CA GLU A 90 -6.06 -8.76 -3.89
C GLU A 90 -7.08 -7.98 -4.71
N ILE A 91 -7.12 -6.64 -4.56
CA ILE A 91 -8.02 -5.80 -5.34
C ILE A 91 -7.71 -5.89 -6.84
N ILE A 92 -6.43 -5.87 -7.22
CA ILE A 92 -6.02 -6.01 -8.63
C ILE A 92 -6.47 -7.36 -9.18
N LEU A 93 -6.34 -8.45 -8.41
CA LEU A 93 -6.79 -9.79 -8.81
C LEU A 93 -8.31 -9.84 -8.99
N MET A 94 -9.07 -9.37 -7.98
CA MET A 94 -10.53 -9.36 -8.03
C MET A 94 -11.06 -8.54 -9.21
N VAL A 95 -10.51 -7.33 -9.41
CA VAL A 95 -10.89 -6.47 -10.54
C VAL A 95 -10.57 -7.14 -11.87
N LYS A 96 -9.43 -7.83 -11.97
CA LYS A 96 -9.08 -8.57 -13.18
C LYS A 96 -10.03 -9.71 -13.46
N GLU A 97 -10.30 -10.58 -12.49
CA GLU A 97 -11.21 -11.73 -12.63
C GLU A 97 -12.61 -11.24 -13.04
N MET A 98 -13.13 -10.20 -12.37
CA MET A 98 -14.45 -9.66 -12.69
C MET A 98 -14.54 -9.01 -14.10
N ARG A 99 -13.44 -8.38 -14.57
CA ARG A 99 -13.37 -7.85 -15.94
C ARG A 99 -13.30 -8.96 -16.98
N ASP A 100 -12.55 -10.02 -16.69
CA ASP A 100 -12.46 -11.19 -17.57
C ASP A 100 -13.82 -11.93 -17.66
N GLU A 101 -14.68 -11.81 -16.60
CA GLU A 101 -16.10 -12.23 -16.61
C GLU A 101 -17.03 -11.24 -17.35
N GLY A 102 -16.51 -10.12 -17.85
CA GLY A 102 -17.29 -9.12 -18.60
C GLY A 102 -18.02 -8.07 -17.73
N LYS A 103 -17.76 -8.01 -16.42
CA LYS A 103 -18.38 -7.03 -15.52
C LYS A 103 -17.88 -5.62 -15.79
N ASN A 104 -18.78 -4.66 -15.76
CA ASN A 104 -18.45 -3.25 -15.87
C ASN A 104 -18.00 -2.65 -14.52
N SER A 105 -17.47 -1.42 -14.55
CA SER A 105 -16.93 -0.76 -13.35
C SER A 105 -17.95 -0.55 -12.23
N ASN A 106 -19.23 -0.33 -12.57
CA ASN A 106 -20.29 -0.14 -11.56
C ASN A 106 -20.63 -1.46 -10.86
N GLU A 107 -20.73 -2.56 -11.61
CA GLU A 107 -20.97 -3.89 -11.05
C GLU A 107 -19.81 -4.32 -10.14
N ILE A 108 -18.56 -4.01 -10.53
CA ILE A 108 -17.37 -4.27 -9.71
C ILE A 108 -17.42 -3.45 -8.42
N LYS A 109 -17.78 -2.16 -8.51
CA LYS A 109 -17.93 -1.27 -7.35
C LYS A 109 -18.96 -1.78 -6.35
N GLU A 110 -20.14 -2.16 -6.84
CA GLU A 110 -21.22 -2.71 -6.00
C GLU A 110 -20.82 -4.03 -5.34
N SER A 111 -20.13 -4.90 -6.08
CA SER A 111 -19.71 -6.21 -5.59
C SER A 111 -18.60 -6.14 -4.54
N LEU A 112 -17.62 -5.24 -4.72
CA LEU A 112 -16.45 -5.12 -3.84
C LEU A 112 -16.65 -4.11 -2.71
N GLY A 113 -17.63 -3.20 -2.83
CA GLY A 113 -17.88 -2.16 -1.83
C GLY A 113 -16.71 -1.17 -1.65
N ILE A 114 -15.82 -1.05 -2.66
CA ILE A 114 -14.64 -0.18 -2.61
C ILE A 114 -14.84 1.07 -3.47
N HIS A 115 -14.07 2.11 -3.13
CA HIS A 115 -14.18 3.39 -3.83
C HIS A 115 -13.78 3.26 -5.31
N GLU A 116 -14.51 3.94 -6.18
CA GLU A 116 -14.33 3.89 -7.65
C GLU A 116 -12.90 4.18 -8.10
N TYR A 117 -12.23 5.11 -7.43
CA TYR A 117 -10.83 5.44 -7.70
C TYR A 117 -9.89 4.23 -7.53
N ARG A 118 -10.09 3.41 -6.49
CA ARG A 118 -9.30 2.17 -6.27
C ARG A 118 -9.54 1.14 -7.38
N ILE A 119 -10.79 1.04 -7.87
CA ILE A 119 -11.14 0.16 -8.99
C ILE A 119 -10.46 0.62 -10.29
N LEU A 120 -10.46 1.93 -10.53
CA LEU A 120 -9.84 2.52 -11.72
C LEU A 120 -8.32 2.26 -11.73
N LEU A 121 -7.67 2.46 -10.59
CA LEU A 121 -6.24 2.19 -10.41
C LEU A 121 -5.92 0.70 -10.57
N ALA A 122 -6.64 -0.17 -9.87
CA ALA A 122 -6.50 -1.62 -9.98
C ALA A 122 -6.74 -2.10 -11.42
N GLY A 123 -7.74 -1.54 -12.10
CA GLY A 123 -8.03 -1.84 -13.48
C GLY A 123 -6.92 -1.45 -14.47
N ARG A 124 -6.20 -0.37 -14.19
CA ARG A 124 -5.03 0.04 -14.97
C ARG A 124 -3.87 -0.95 -14.79
N LEU A 125 -3.62 -1.36 -13.55
CA LEU A 125 -2.54 -2.28 -13.23
C LEU A 125 -2.86 -3.72 -13.64
N SER A 126 -4.12 -4.14 -13.55
CA SER A 126 -4.56 -5.51 -13.86
C SER A 126 -4.22 -5.98 -15.28
N SER A 127 -4.15 -5.04 -16.24
CA SER A 127 -3.78 -5.38 -17.63
C SER A 127 -2.33 -5.86 -17.79
N ARG A 128 -1.46 -5.55 -16.82
CA ARG A 128 -0.04 -5.92 -16.85
C ARG A 128 0.27 -7.25 -16.16
N TYR A 129 -0.72 -7.88 -15.54
CA TYR A 129 -0.56 -9.13 -14.82
C TYR A 129 -1.41 -10.26 -15.41
N SER A 130 -0.89 -11.48 -15.39
CA SER A 130 -1.74 -12.66 -15.47
C SER A 130 -2.33 -13.02 -14.10
N ILE A 131 -3.47 -13.72 -14.08
CA ILE A 131 -4.09 -14.21 -12.85
C ILE A 131 -3.11 -15.09 -12.07
N GLU A 132 -2.36 -15.95 -12.75
CA GLU A 132 -1.37 -16.85 -12.13
C GLU A 132 -0.24 -16.04 -11.46
N ARG A 133 0.22 -14.94 -12.08
CA ARG A 133 1.23 -14.07 -11.48
C ARG A 133 0.70 -13.39 -10.23
N LEU A 134 -0.51 -12.85 -10.24
CA LEU A 134 -1.14 -12.23 -9.07
C LEU A 134 -1.32 -13.24 -7.93
N ARG A 135 -1.78 -14.45 -8.22
CA ARG A 135 -1.89 -15.52 -7.23
C ARG A 135 -0.54 -15.90 -6.63
N ARG A 136 0.53 -15.98 -7.44
CA ARG A 136 1.89 -16.22 -6.92
C ARG A 136 2.38 -15.12 -5.99
N ILE A 137 2.11 -13.85 -6.32
CA ILE A 137 2.44 -12.71 -5.47
C ILE A 137 1.74 -12.84 -4.11
N LEU A 138 0.43 -13.10 -4.12
CA LEU A 138 -0.35 -13.28 -2.89
C LEU A 138 0.13 -14.47 -2.07
N CYS A 139 0.43 -15.61 -2.71
CA CYS A 139 1.05 -16.76 -2.02
C CYS A 139 2.39 -16.38 -1.38
N GLY A 140 3.18 -15.53 -2.03
CA GLY A 140 4.42 -14.97 -1.47
C GLY A 140 4.17 -14.12 -0.22
N CYS A 141 3.15 -13.25 -0.24
CA CYS A 141 2.77 -12.46 0.93
C CYS A 141 2.38 -13.36 2.11
N PHE A 142 1.54 -14.38 1.88
CA PHE A 142 1.17 -15.36 2.91
C PHE A 142 2.37 -16.16 3.44
N ALA A 143 3.32 -16.49 2.57
CA ALA A 143 4.54 -17.20 2.98
C ALA A 143 5.41 -16.34 3.91
N VAL A 144 5.54 -15.04 3.64
CA VAL A 144 6.24 -14.09 4.53
C VAL A 144 5.57 -14.03 5.89
N GLU A 145 4.26 -13.85 5.95
CA GLU A 145 3.51 -13.82 7.21
C GLU A 145 3.66 -15.12 8.02
N LYS A 146 3.56 -16.27 7.35
CA LYS A 146 3.72 -17.57 7.97
C LYS A 146 5.14 -17.79 8.53
N ASN A 147 6.16 -17.45 7.75
CA ASN A 147 7.57 -17.66 8.12
C ASN A 147 8.01 -16.74 9.26
N HIS A 148 7.46 -15.53 9.33
CA HIS A 148 7.68 -14.65 10.48
C HIS A 148 7.24 -15.30 11.79
N LYS A 149 6.03 -15.88 11.82
CA LYS A 149 5.51 -16.59 13.01
C LYS A 149 6.40 -17.76 13.44
N SER A 150 7.26 -18.26 12.56
CA SER A 150 8.20 -19.36 12.81
C SER A 150 9.61 -18.90 13.21
N GLY A 151 9.88 -17.58 13.20
CA GLY A 151 11.18 -17.01 13.60
C GLY A 151 12.35 -17.29 12.66
N PHE A 152 12.09 -17.77 11.43
CA PHE A 152 13.14 -18.23 10.52
C PHE A 152 13.82 -17.12 9.71
N LEU A 153 13.21 -15.93 9.59
CA LEU A 153 13.74 -14.86 8.74
C LEU A 153 13.55 -13.50 9.39
N ASP A 154 14.56 -12.64 9.22
CA ASP A 154 14.42 -11.22 9.55
C ASP A 154 13.29 -10.58 8.73
N GLU A 155 12.47 -9.80 9.39
CA GLU A 155 11.22 -9.26 8.84
C GLU A 155 11.44 -8.32 7.66
N ARG A 156 12.48 -7.49 7.76
CA ARG A 156 12.87 -6.56 6.70
C ARG A 156 13.37 -7.32 5.48
N LEU A 157 14.26 -8.29 5.71
CA LEU A 157 14.80 -9.13 4.66
C LEU A 157 13.69 -9.94 3.96
N ALA A 158 12.68 -10.41 4.70
CA ALA A 158 11.55 -11.12 4.13
C ALA A 158 10.75 -10.27 3.14
N LEU A 159 10.48 -9.00 3.47
CA LEU A 159 9.82 -8.06 2.54
C LEU A 159 10.70 -7.71 1.33
N GLU A 160 11.98 -7.47 1.56
CA GLU A 160 12.93 -7.20 0.47
C GLU A 160 12.99 -8.36 -0.54
N LEU A 161 13.08 -9.60 -0.05
CA LEU A 161 13.08 -10.80 -0.90
C LEU A 161 11.74 -10.99 -1.63
N LEU A 162 10.61 -10.70 -0.96
CA LEU A 162 9.28 -10.76 -1.58
C LEU A 162 9.21 -9.78 -2.76
N ILE A 163 9.58 -8.52 -2.57
CA ILE A 163 9.55 -7.49 -3.62
C ILE A 163 10.56 -7.80 -4.74
N ALA A 164 11.75 -8.29 -4.39
CA ALA A 164 12.74 -8.69 -5.38
C ALA A 164 12.28 -9.86 -6.27
N GLY A 165 11.41 -10.73 -5.73
CA GLY A 165 10.85 -11.88 -6.43
C GLY A 165 9.60 -11.58 -7.26
N MET A 166 8.99 -10.42 -7.10
CA MET A 166 7.83 -9.96 -7.87
C MET A 166 8.25 -9.45 -9.25
#